data_9e2df1a60eef6f748e211981951ea4a1
#
_entry.id   9e2df1a60eef6f748e211981951ea4a1
#
_cell.length_a   1.000
_cell.length_b   1.000
_cell.length_c   1.000
_cell.angle_alpha   90.00
_cell.angle_beta   90.00
_cell.angle_gamma   90.00
#
_symmetry.space_group_name_H-M   'P 1'
#
loop_
_entity.id
_entity.type
_entity.pdbx_description
1 polymer ?
#
loop_
_entity_poly.entity_id
_entity_poly.type
_entity_poly.pdbx_seq_one_letter_code
_entity_poly.pdbx_strand_id
1 'polypeptide(L)'
;MAAFARDYVSDPIDVIISDYMSEVNMAIGAGRKVDAAQSTDGGASSDNPLGAAGPAFEASFLEALEPALEDLARHSIKVAANAGNADVQGLYDVVVEMVRKKGLQDKIKVAWISGDEVLPAINAGLKSGTSKFKNVYTGQVLESWEFEPIYAHAYLGGMGIAEAFRQGAQIVVCGRVADASPVIGAAAWFHQWSRENLDQLANAFVAGHLIECSTYVTGGNFTGFKSLEAGGRWVDIGYPIAEISQDGQVVITKQKNTGGTVTVHTCSSQLLYEIQGPWYFNSDVTAVLDQLWFEQLGPDRVALHGVKALPPPPTTKVGITARGGFQAEAWYFLTGLNIVEKARMTEAQLRKSLKPYSDKFTTLSFAVLGTPAVDADNQNAATCIFRIFVQGKNASDISAPKFLRPVIDNIMQAYPGGTFHLDFRQGLPKPYFEYYVTLLDQAKVSHVVHFNGRETLVPPPTVTNVFAERQPSQPVTQLQVDLSKFGPTERAPLGSIVNARSGDKGSDCNCGFWVAREDEYVWLKNLLSVETVKLLLGKEWDETRVPKLEIERFELPNLRGVHFLFRNLLDRGAGSTSTVDFLGKNCAEYLRARYVDVPVRFLARGRL
;
A
#
# COMPACT_ATOMS: atom_id res chain seq x y z
N MET A 1 -0.80 19.16 -6.96
CA MET A 1 -0.90 20.33 -6.05
C MET A 1 -1.08 21.64 -6.85
N ALA A 2 -0.15 22.04 -7.72
CA ALA A 2 -0.23 23.31 -8.47
C ALA A 2 -1.51 23.50 -9.30
N ALA A 3 -2.04 22.44 -9.93
CA ALA A 3 -3.29 22.51 -10.69
C ALA A 3 -4.50 22.87 -9.80
N PHE A 4 -4.64 22.23 -8.65
CA PHE A 4 -5.70 22.57 -7.69
C PHE A 4 -5.62 24.01 -7.19
N ALA A 5 -4.40 24.45 -6.84
CA ALA A 5 -4.20 25.80 -6.31
C ALA A 5 -4.49 26.87 -7.37
N ARG A 6 -4.06 26.65 -8.62
CA ARG A 6 -4.30 27.54 -9.76
C ARG A 6 -5.78 27.62 -10.15
N ASP A 7 -6.46 26.46 -10.15
CA ASP A 7 -7.82 26.33 -10.64
C ASP A 7 -8.88 26.63 -9.56
N TYR A 8 -8.46 27.12 -8.37
CA TYR A 8 -9.29 27.40 -7.20
C TYR A 8 -10.59 28.17 -7.47
N VAL A 9 -10.55 29.16 -8.35
CA VAL A 9 -11.75 29.98 -8.64
C VAL A 9 -12.87 29.16 -9.30
N SER A 10 -12.51 28.16 -10.10
CA SER A 10 -13.47 27.29 -10.79
C SER A 10 -13.77 25.99 -10.03
N ASP A 11 -12.84 25.59 -9.16
CA ASP A 11 -12.89 24.33 -8.40
C ASP A 11 -12.30 24.53 -6.99
N PRO A 12 -13.03 25.22 -6.08
CA PRO A 12 -12.51 25.62 -4.78
C PRO A 12 -12.26 24.41 -3.88
N ILE A 13 -11.13 24.46 -3.17
CA ILE A 13 -10.72 23.48 -2.17
C ILE A 13 -10.14 24.18 -0.93
N ASP A 14 -10.34 23.60 0.25
CA ASP A 14 -9.85 24.17 1.50
C ASP A 14 -8.48 23.63 1.89
N VAL A 15 -8.27 22.33 1.69
CA VAL A 15 -7.03 21.62 2.08
C VAL A 15 -6.58 20.67 0.99
N ILE A 16 -5.28 20.67 0.70
CA ILE A 16 -4.62 19.64 -0.11
C ILE A 16 -3.91 18.69 0.86
N ILE A 17 -4.18 17.40 0.73
CA ILE A 17 -3.44 16.35 1.43
C ILE A 17 -2.47 15.65 0.47
N SER A 18 -1.39 15.09 1.02
CA SER A 18 -0.43 14.28 0.27
C SER A 18 0.09 13.15 1.13
N ASP A 19 0.02 11.93 0.61
CA ASP A 19 0.57 10.73 1.26
C ASP A 19 1.77 10.20 0.47
N TYR A 20 2.88 9.95 1.17
CA TYR A 20 4.16 9.48 0.62
C TYR A 20 4.68 8.23 1.34
N MET A 21 3.99 7.74 2.37
CA MET A 21 4.55 6.79 3.33
C MET A 21 4.17 5.33 3.06
N SER A 22 4.64 4.75 1.96
CA SER A 22 4.66 3.29 1.84
C SER A 22 5.68 2.65 2.80
N GLU A 23 5.50 1.35 3.12
CA GLU A 23 6.45 0.59 3.94
C GLU A 23 7.87 0.60 3.33
N VAL A 24 7.98 0.58 2.01
CA VAL A 24 9.26 0.66 1.29
C VAL A 24 9.89 2.04 1.42
N ASN A 25 9.11 3.12 1.26
CA ASN A 25 9.62 4.48 1.40
C ASN A 25 10.11 4.74 2.82
N MET A 26 9.34 4.30 3.84
CA MET A 26 9.76 4.40 5.24
C MET A 26 11.08 3.68 5.50
N ALA A 27 11.22 2.46 4.99
CA ALA A 27 12.44 1.68 5.17
C ALA A 27 13.65 2.33 4.50
N ILE A 28 13.51 2.88 3.30
CA ILE A 28 14.57 3.62 2.61
C ILE A 28 14.94 4.90 3.38
N GLY A 29 13.96 5.69 3.82
CA GLY A 29 14.19 6.90 4.61
C GLY A 29 14.92 6.61 5.92
N ALA A 30 14.48 5.56 6.66
CA ALA A 30 15.13 5.09 7.87
C ALA A 30 16.60 4.69 7.61
N GLY A 31 16.86 3.93 6.55
CA GLY A 31 18.22 3.56 6.14
C GLY A 31 19.10 4.78 5.88
N ARG A 32 18.61 5.75 5.11
CA ARG A 32 19.32 7.01 4.81
C ARG A 32 19.63 7.82 6.08
N LYS A 33 18.69 7.91 7.03
CA LYS A 33 18.88 8.61 8.31
C LYS A 33 20.03 8.02 9.11
N VAL A 34 20.08 6.69 9.21
CA VAL A 34 21.12 5.97 9.95
C VAL A 34 22.48 6.07 9.24
N ASP A 35 22.52 5.94 7.91
CA ASP A 35 23.76 6.09 7.13
C ASP A 35 24.35 7.49 7.25
N ALA A 36 23.52 8.53 7.20
CA ALA A 36 23.94 9.91 7.38
C ALA A 36 24.55 10.14 8.78
N ALA A 37 23.98 9.55 9.82
CA ALA A 37 24.50 9.66 11.19
C ALA A 37 25.83 8.91 11.39
N GLN A 38 26.12 7.88 10.60
CA GLN A 38 27.36 7.08 10.68
C GLN A 38 28.49 7.63 9.80
N SER A 39 28.16 8.47 8.81
CA SER A 39 29.13 9.10 7.89
C SER A 39 29.81 10.29 8.59
N THR A 40 30.84 10.05 9.40
CA THR A 40 31.66 11.10 10.01
C THR A 40 32.63 11.77 9.04
N ASP A 41 32.87 11.16 7.88
CA ASP A 41 33.69 11.68 6.78
C ASP A 41 32.84 11.75 5.50
N GLY A 42 32.69 12.94 4.92
CA GLY A 42 31.85 13.28 3.77
C GLY A 42 32.09 12.52 2.45
N GLY A 43 32.36 11.24 2.52
CA GLY A 43 32.51 10.31 1.42
C GLY A 43 31.23 9.52 1.19
N ALA A 44 30.28 10.09 0.43
CA ALA A 44 29.20 9.28 -0.15
C ALA A 44 29.82 8.22 -1.06
N SER A 45 29.68 6.93 -0.72
CA SER A 45 30.05 5.87 -1.65
C SER A 45 29.08 5.90 -2.83
N SER A 46 29.60 6.17 -4.03
CA SER A 46 28.84 6.34 -5.28
C SER A 46 28.19 5.05 -5.82
N ASP A 47 28.30 3.93 -5.11
CA ASP A 47 28.01 2.61 -5.65
C ASP A 47 26.60 2.08 -5.34
N ASN A 48 25.74 2.89 -4.69
CA ASN A 48 24.40 2.46 -4.32
C ASN A 48 23.31 3.45 -4.78
N PRO A 49 22.67 3.23 -5.95
CA PRO A 49 21.63 4.12 -6.46
C PRO A 49 20.35 4.16 -5.60
N LEU A 50 20.16 3.22 -4.68
CA LEU A 50 19.05 3.21 -3.69
C LEU A 50 19.52 3.48 -2.26
N GLY A 51 20.82 3.59 -2.02
CA GLY A 51 21.41 3.85 -0.70
C GLY A 51 21.98 5.24 -0.58
N ALA A 52 22.23 5.67 0.60
CA ALA A 52 23.01 6.81 1.13
C ALA A 52 22.96 8.20 0.46
N ALA A 53 22.70 8.35 -0.82
CA ALA A 53 22.66 9.66 -1.48
C ALA A 53 21.24 10.19 -1.56
N GLY A 54 20.84 10.99 -0.58
CA GLY A 54 19.56 11.69 -0.58
C GLY A 54 19.04 11.98 0.82
N PRO A 55 18.07 12.89 0.96
CA PRO A 55 17.46 13.20 2.24
C PRO A 55 16.69 12.00 2.78
N ALA A 56 16.52 11.94 4.09
CA ALA A 56 15.68 10.94 4.76
C ALA A 56 14.20 11.35 4.80
N PHE A 57 13.79 12.29 3.96
CA PHE A 57 12.42 12.71 3.67
C PHE A 57 12.14 12.59 2.16
N GLU A 58 10.87 12.72 1.76
CA GLU A 58 10.44 12.56 0.36
C GLU A 58 10.63 13.86 -0.44
N ALA A 59 11.70 13.93 -1.22
CA ALA A 59 12.07 15.13 -1.98
C ALA A 59 11.05 15.48 -3.09
N SER A 60 10.33 14.51 -3.64
CA SER A 60 9.29 14.72 -4.65
C SER A 60 8.13 15.60 -4.15
N PHE A 61 7.90 15.67 -2.84
CA PHE A 61 6.98 16.63 -2.25
C PHE A 61 7.38 18.08 -2.54
N LEU A 62 8.67 18.40 -2.47
CA LEU A 62 9.18 19.75 -2.75
C LEU A 62 8.96 20.16 -4.22
N GLU A 63 9.12 19.21 -5.15
CA GLU A 63 8.86 19.41 -6.58
C GLU A 63 7.37 19.72 -6.84
N ALA A 64 6.47 19.10 -6.08
CA ALA A 64 5.03 19.34 -6.17
C ALA A 64 4.61 20.64 -5.45
N LEU A 65 5.28 21.02 -4.37
CA LEU A 65 4.95 22.17 -3.54
C LEU A 65 5.45 23.50 -4.15
N GLU A 66 6.66 23.54 -4.65
CA GLU A 66 7.30 24.78 -5.11
C GLU A 66 6.46 25.57 -6.13
N PRO A 67 5.94 24.96 -7.21
CA PRO A 67 5.12 25.65 -8.19
C PRO A 67 3.74 26.06 -7.68
N ALA A 68 3.29 25.50 -6.54
CA ALA A 68 1.98 25.80 -5.96
C ALA A 68 1.99 26.97 -4.96
N LEU A 69 3.15 27.33 -4.38
CA LEU A 69 3.25 28.22 -3.22
C LEU A 69 2.55 29.58 -3.39
N GLU A 70 2.66 30.21 -4.55
CA GLU A 70 2.06 31.53 -4.79
C GLU A 70 0.52 31.46 -4.81
N ASP A 71 -0.05 30.43 -5.43
CA ASP A 71 -1.50 30.23 -5.48
C ASP A 71 -2.05 29.73 -4.14
N LEU A 72 -1.30 28.87 -3.42
CA LEU A 72 -1.64 28.48 -2.04
C LEU A 72 -1.71 29.71 -1.12
N ALA A 73 -0.74 30.64 -1.24
CA ALA A 73 -0.73 31.89 -0.49
C ALA A 73 -1.87 32.83 -0.88
N ARG A 74 -2.19 32.92 -2.19
CA ARG A 74 -3.25 33.78 -2.74
C ARG A 74 -4.63 33.36 -2.27
N HIS A 75 -4.89 32.07 -2.24
CA HIS A 75 -6.22 31.51 -1.95
C HIS A 75 -6.34 30.96 -0.52
N SER A 76 -5.28 31.08 0.29
CA SER A 76 -5.25 30.58 1.67
C SER A 76 -5.52 29.06 1.80
N ILE A 77 -5.19 28.30 0.76
CA ILE A 77 -5.33 26.84 0.74
C ILE A 77 -4.33 26.23 1.72
N LYS A 78 -4.78 25.34 2.58
CA LYS A 78 -3.91 24.61 3.51
C LYS A 78 -3.32 23.34 2.89
N VAL A 79 -2.18 22.90 3.42
CA VAL A 79 -1.51 21.67 2.99
C VAL A 79 -1.15 20.82 4.20
N ALA A 80 -1.48 19.53 4.17
CA ALA A 80 -1.00 18.55 5.14
C ALA A 80 -0.35 17.37 4.40
N ALA A 81 0.92 17.08 4.69
CA ALA A 81 1.69 16.04 4.00
C ALA A 81 2.54 15.23 4.98
N ASN A 82 2.57 13.91 4.81
CA ASN A 82 3.43 13.00 5.58
C ASN A 82 4.79 12.73 4.90
N ALA A 83 5.28 13.67 4.11
CA ALA A 83 6.52 13.55 3.35
C ALA A 83 7.80 13.61 4.21
N GLY A 84 7.70 13.83 5.52
CA GLY A 84 8.84 13.96 6.43
C GLY A 84 9.61 12.67 6.67
N ASN A 85 8.96 11.52 6.49
CA ASN A 85 9.55 10.20 6.66
C ASN A 85 10.38 10.11 7.95
N ALA A 86 11.67 9.78 7.87
CA ALA A 86 12.58 9.70 9.02
C ALA A 86 13.26 11.04 9.38
N ASP A 87 13.01 12.14 8.65
CA ASP A 87 13.61 13.45 8.88
C ASP A 87 12.63 14.61 8.64
N VAL A 88 11.56 14.63 9.42
CA VAL A 88 10.50 15.65 9.30
C VAL A 88 11.02 17.07 9.57
N GLN A 89 11.97 17.24 10.51
CA GLN A 89 12.57 18.55 10.79
C GLN A 89 13.40 19.04 9.61
N GLY A 90 14.21 18.18 8.99
CA GLY A 90 14.96 18.51 7.78
C GLY A 90 14.05 18.94 6.62
N LEU A 91 12.90 18.25 6.43
CA LEU A 91 11.90 18.68 5.45
C LEU A 91 11.31 20.05 5.81
N TYR A 92 10.95 20.28 7.08
CA TYR A 92 10.43 21.56 7.57
C TYR A 92 11.40 22.71 7.25
N ASP A 93 12.69 22.55 7.55
CA ASP A 93 13.71 23.58 7.31
C ASP A 93 13.81 23.92 5.81
N VAL A 94 13.77 22.92 4.93
CA VAL A 94 13.78 23.14 3.48
C VAL A 94 12.52 23.86 3.00
N VAL A 95 11.34 23.49 3.50
CA VAL A 95 10.06 24.14 3.14
C VAL A 95 10.04 25.60 3.62
N VAL A 96 10.49 25.89 4.84
CA VAL A 96 10.59 27.26 5.36
C VAL A 96 11.51 28.11 4.49
N GLU A 97 12.67 27.59 4.13
CA GLU A 97 13.61 28.28 3.25
C GLU A 97 13.04 28.51 1.84
N MET A 98 12.29 27.55 1.30
CA MET A 98 11.60 27.67 0.01
C MET A 98 10.54 28.80 0.05
N VAL A 99 9.73 28.85 1.11
CA VAL A 99 8.74 29.91 1.36
C VAL A 99 9.42 31.27 1.48
N ARG A 100 10.57 31.34 2.20
CA ARG A 100 11.36 32.57 2.37
C ARG A 100 11.94 33.07 1.03
N LYS A 101 12.50 32.19 0.21
CA LYS A 101 13.03 32.52 -1.13
C LYS A 101 11.98 33.10 -2.06
N LYS A 102 10.71 32.68 -1.92
CA LYS A 102 9.56 33.22 -2.66
C LYS A 102 8.99 34.49 -2.05
N GLY A 103 9.50 34.98 -0.90
CA GLY A 103 8.98 36.17 -0.21
C GLY A 103 7.57 35.97 0.39
N LEU A 104 7.19 34.73 0.71
CA LEU A 104 5.84 34.38 1.15
C LEU A 104 5.74 34.12 2.66
N GLN A 105 6.81 34.36 3.44
CA GLN A 105 6.91 34.04 4.88
C GLN A 105 5.85 34.75 5.76
N ASP A 106 5.26 35.84 5.28
CA ASP A 106 4.20 36.56 6.01
C ASP A 106 2.82 35.93 5.76
N LYS A 107 2.65 35.23 4.64
CA LYS A 107 1.40 34.59 4.23
C LYS A 107 1.37 33.10 4.54
N ILE A 108 2.49 32.40 4.35
CA ILE A 108 2.60 30.97 4.58
C ILE A 108 3.38 30.72 5.87
N LYS A 109 2.71 30.14 6.85
CA LYS A 109 3.33 29.65 8.10
C LYS A 109 3.39 28.14 8.05
N VAL A 110 4.55 27.59 8.37
CA VAL A 110 4.81 26.14 8.33
C VAL A 110 4.87 25.59 9.74
N ALA A 111 4.22 24.47 9.98
CA ALA A 111 4.36 23.66 11.20
C ALA A 111 4.91 22.29 10.84
N TRP A 112 5.50 21.62 11.81
CA TRP A 112 5.86 20.21 11.68
C TRP A 112 5.44 19.41 12.91
N ILE A 113 5.27 18.08 12.72
CA ILE A 113 4.79 17.18 13.75
C ILE A 113 5.86 16.12 14.01
N SER A 114 6.21 15.91 15.29
CA SER A 114 7.10 14.85 15.75
C SER A 114 6.40 13.87 16.66
N GLY A 115 7.10 12.77 16.99
CA GLY A 115 6.65 11.73 17.89
C GLY A 115 6.38 10.40 17.22
N ASP A 116 6.53 10.32 15.92
CA ASP A 116 6.45 9.08 15.15
C ASP A 116 7.72 8.22 15.29
N GLU A 117 8.88 8.78 15.62
CA GLU A 117 10.07 7.98 15.94
C GLU A 117 9.98 7.41 17.35
N VAL A 118 9.82 6.08 17.46
CA VAL A 118 9.57 5.40 18.73
C VAL A 118 10.55 4.25 19.05
N LEU A 119 11.65 4.12 18.31
CA LEU A 119 12.65 3.08 18.60
C LEU A 119 13.17 3.12 20.05
N PRO A 120 13.43 4.31 20.66
CA PRO A 120 13.81 4.38 22.07
C PRO A 120 12.75 3.80 23.02
N ALA A 121 11.45 4.01 22.73
CA ALA A 121 10.34 3.47 23.53
C ALA A 121 10.21 1.95 23.37
N ILE A 122 10.42 1.41 22.16
CA ILE A 122 10.48 -0.02 21.89
C ILE A 122 11.62 -0.66 22.70
N ASN A 123 12.84 -0.11 22.61
CA ASN A 123 14.02 -0.62 23.32
C ASN A 123 13.84 -0.57 24.85
N ALA A 124 13.24 0.51 25.37
CA ALA A 124 12.93 0.61 26.80
C ALA A 124 11.90 -0.45 27.23
N GLY A 125 10.88 -0.70 26.43
CA GLY A 125 9.88 -1.73 26.69
C GLY A 125 10.44 -3.15 26.71
N LEU A 126 11.34 -3.49 25.78
CA LEU A 126 12.07 -4.75 25.75
C LEU A 126 12.96 -4.91 27.00
N LYS A 127 13.80 -3.90 27.28
CA LYS A 127 14.72 -3.93 28.42
C LYS A 127 14.02 -4.09 29.76
N SER A 128 12.85 -3.49 29.93
CA SER A 128 12.05 -3.60 31.16
C SER A 128 11.18 -4.86 31.21
N GLY A 129 11.08 -5.62 30.13
CA GLY A 129 10.19 -6.79 30.01
C GLY A 129 8.68 -6.44 30.03
N THR A 130 8.32 -5.16 29.88
CA THR A 130 6.92 -4.72 29.95
C THR A 130 6.12 -5.03 28.68
N SER A 131 6.79 -5.29 27.57
CA SER A 131 6.15 -5.70 26.31
C SER A 131 7.03 -6.64 25.51
N LYS A 132 6.40 -7.61 24.83
CA LYS A 132 7.08 -8.53 23.91
C LYS A 132 7.03 -8.05 22.46
N PHE A 133 6.26 -7.01 22.17
CA PHE A 133 6.08 -6.45 20.82
C PHE A 133 5.86 -7.54 19.76
N LYS A 134 4.72 -8.23 19.84
CA LYS A 134 4.35 -9.24 18.84
C LYS A 134 4.10 -8.63 17.48
N ASN A 135 4.59 -9.29 16.44
CA ASN A 135 4.22 -8.96 15.06
C ASN A 135 2.73 -9.23 14.85
N VAL A 136 2.00 -8.23 14.36
CA VAL A 136 0.53 -8.31 14.19
C VAL A 136 0.10 -9.28 13.08
N TYR A 137 0.99 -9.64 12.17
CA TYR A 137 0.72 -10.57 11.07
C TYR A 137 1.12 -12.00 11.41
N THR A 138 2.34 -12.20 11.92
CA THR A 138 2.93 -13.52 12.14
C THR A 138 2.83 -14.01 13.58
N GLY A 139 2.56 -13.12 14.56
CA GLY A 139 2.57 -13.43 15.98
C GLY A 139 3.97 -13.62 16.60
N GLN A 140 5.04 -13.51 15.79
CA GLN A 140 6.43 -13.58 16.25
C GLN A 140 6.71 -12.49 17.28
N VAL A 141 7.46 -12.79 18.34
CA VAL A 141 7.92 -11.77 19.30
C VAL A 141 9.20 -11.10 18.79
N LEU A 142 9.35 -9.79 19.04
CA LEU A 142 10.45 -8.99 18.50
C LEU A 142 11.84 -9.52 18.91
N GLU A 143 11.99 -10.03 20.13
CA GLU A 143 13.25 -10.63 20.61
C GLU A 143 13.70 -11.87 19.81
N SER A 144 12.77 -12.55 19.12
CA SER A 144 13.06 -13.69 18.24
C SER A 144 13.23 -13.29 16.77
N TRP A 145 13.09 -12.01 16.44
CA TRP A 145 13.33 -11.52 15.10
C TRP A 145 14.85 -11.45 14.85
N GLU A 146 15.29 -12.09 13.79
CA GLU A 146 16.73 -12.25 13.49
C GLU A 146 17.43 -10.96 13.03
N PHE A 147 16.70 -9.86 12.83
CA PHE A 147 17.20 -8.60 12.32
C PHE A 147 17.25 -7.54 13.42
N GLU A 148 18.29 -6.70 13.38
CA GLU A 148 18.46 -5.63 14.36
C GLU A 148 17.67 -4.39 13.93
N PRO A 149 16.73 -3.90 14.76
CA PRO A 149 15.99 -2.68 14.50
C PRO A 149 16.90 -1.46 14.33
N ILE A 150 16.72 -0.70 13.25
CA ILE A 150 17.45 0.55 13.00
C ILE A 150 16.56 1.79 13.16
N TYR A 151 15.24 1.64 13.03
CA TYR A 151 14.26 2.70 13.15
C TYR A 151 12.88 2.13 13.49
N ALA A 152 12.01 2.93 14.12
CA ALA A 152 10.63 2.54 14.38
C ALA A 152 9.69 3.73 14.21
N HIS A 153 8.72 3.59 13.31
CA HIS A 153 7.71 4.61 13.03
C HIS A 153 6.36 4.25 13.67
N ALA A 154 5.86 5.08 14.58
CA ALA A 154 4.47 5.01 15.05
C ALA A 154 3.53 5.70 14.06
N TYR A 155 2.38 5.09 13.80
CA TYR A 155 1.34 5.65 12.93
C TYR A 155 0.48 6.64 13.72
N LEU A 156 0.86 7.92 13.70
CA LEU A 156 0.15 8.97 14.42
C LEU A 156 -1.24 9.23 13.83
N GLY A 157 -2.13 9.75 14.66
CA GLY A 157 -3.44 10.24 14.24
C GLY A 157 -3.39 11.64 13.60
N GLY A 158 -4.56 12.17 13.22
CA GLY A 158 -4.72 13.49 12.58
C GLY A 158 -4.84 14.66 13.56
N MET A 159 -5.00 14.43 14.88
CA MET A 159 -5.25 15.52 15.83
C MET A 159 -4.10 16.51 15.95
N GLY A 160 -2.85 16.10 15.69
CA GLY A 160 -1.72 17.02 15.60
C GLY A 160 -1.84 17.97 14.42
N ILE A 161 -2.31 17.48 13.27
CA ILE A 161 -2.57 18.31 12.08
C ILE A 161 -3.69 19.31 12.37
N ALA A 162 -4.79 18.87 13.01
CA ALA A 162 -5.87 19.76 13.43
C ALA A 162 -5.36 20.87 14.35
N GLU A 163 -4.52 20.53 15.32
CA GLU A 163 -3.94 21.50 16.25
C GLU A 163 -3.00 22.49 15.55
N ALA A 164 -2.13 22.03 14.66
CA ALA A 164 -1.27 22.90 13.87
C ALA A 164 -2.07 23.92 13.05
N PHE A 165 -3.17 23.48 12.41
CA PHE A 165 -4.07 24.36 11.68
C PHE A 165 -4.83 25.34 12.58
N ARG A 166 -5.25 24.93 13.81
CA ARG A 166 -5.86 25.85 14.81
C ARG A 166 -4.91 26.94 15.24
N GLN A 167 -3.63 26.64 15.37
CA GLN A 167 -2.58 27.62 15.69
C GLN A 167 -2.24 28.56 14.53
N GLY A 168 -2.79 28.32 13.33
CA GLY A 168 -2.62 29.21 12.17
C GLY A 168 -1.61 28.72 11.13
N ALA A 169 -1.10 27.49 11.21
CA ALA A 169 -0.27 26.94 10.16
C ALA A 169 -1.02 26.91 8.81
N GLN A 170 -0.27 27.19 7.72
CA GLN A 170 -0.75 27.03 6.35
C GLN A 170 -0.30 25.69 5.77
N ILE A 171 0.94 25.29 6.08
CA ILE A 171 1.52 24.02 5.66
C ILE A 171 1.90 23.24 6.92
N VAL A 172 1.49 21.97 6.99
CA VAL A 172 1.86 21.04 8.06
C VAL A 172 2.61 19.87 7.44
N VAL A 173 3.88 19.70 7.79
CA VAL A 173 4.67 18.53 7.40
C VAL A 173 4.75 17.55 8.56
N CYS A 174 4.55 16.28 8.25
CA CYS A 174 4.54 15.18 9.21
C CYS A 174 5.58 14.13 8.83
N GLY A 175 6.09 13.40 9.82
CA GLY A 175 6.69 12.08 9.63
C GLY A 175 5.60 11.04 9.36
N ARG A 176 5.63 9.89 10.04
CA ARG A 176 4.61 8.84 9.86
C ARG A 176 3.32 9.19 10.61
N VAL A 177 2.32 9.64 9.90
CA VAL A 177 0.92 9.59 10.34
C VAL A 177 0.20 8.49 9.55
N ALA A 178 -0.90 7.94 10.05
CA ALA A 178 -1.69 6.98 9.27
C ALA A 178 -2.23 7.65 8.00
N ASP A 179 -2.34 6.92 6.90
CA ASP A 179 -2.54 7.43 5.54
C ASP A 179 -3.73 8.38 5.41
N ALA A 180 -4.84 8.04 6.05
CA ALA A 180 -6.06 8.87 6.10
C ALA A 180 -6.04 9.96 7.18
N SER A 181 -5.05 10.00 8.07
CA SER A 181 -4.98 10.98 9.18
C SER A 181 -4.91 12.43 8.73
N PRO A 182 -4.29 12.80 7.58
CA PRO A 182 -4.35 14.16 7.07
C PRO A 182 -5.78 14.65 6.82
N VAL A 183 -6.68 13.78 6.34
CA VAL A 183 -8.11 14.13 6.13
C VAL A 183 -8.85 14.25 7.45
N ILE A 184 -8.61 13.33 8.41
CA ILE A 184 -9.18 13.45 9.77
C ILE A 184 -8.79 14.79 10.38
N GLY A 185 -7.50 15.14 10.34
CA GLY A 185 -6.98 16.38 10.91
C GLY A 185 -7.52 17.63 10.23
N ALA A 186 -7.62 17.63 8.90
CA ALA A 186 -8.18 18.73 8.13
C ALA A 186 -9.66 18.96 8.47
N ALA A 187 -10.47 17.91 8.49
CA ALA A 187 -11.90 17.99 8.82
C ALA A 187 -12.14 18.40 10.28
N ALA A 188 -11.38 17.81 11.21
CA ALA A 188 -11.47 18.16 12.64
C ALA A 188 -11.09 19.62 12.91
N TRP A 189 -10.12 20.16 12.19
CA TRP A 189 -9.80 21.59 12.25
C TRP A 189 -10.93 22.45 11.65
N PHE A 190 -11.35 22.14 10.43
CA PHE A 190 -12.31 22.97 9.69
C PHE A 190 -13.65 23.06 10.41
N HIS A 191 -14.16 21.94 10.91
CA HIS A 191 -15.44 21.84 11.59
C HIS A 191 -15.36 21.99 13.11
N GLN A 192 -14.17 22.21 13.67
CA GLN A 192 -13.93 22.35 15.11
C GLN A 192 -14.36 21.09 15.91
N TRP A 193 -14.21 19.92 15.33
CA TRP A 193 -14.51 18.66 16.02
C TRP A 193 -13.45 18.35 17.09
N SER A 194 -13.94 17.72 18.16
CA SER A 194 -13.12 17.12 19.22
C SER A 194 -13.02 15.60 19.03
N ARG A 195 -12.26 14.94 19.91
CA ARG A 195 -12.20 13.46 19.94
C ARG A 195 -13.53 12.80 20.29
N GLU A 196 -14.52 13.54 20.78
CA GLU A 196 -15.86 13.05 21.12
C GLU A 196 -16.77 12.92 19.89
N ASN A 197 -16.44 13.58 18.81
CA ASN A 197 -17.19 13.53 17.54
C ASN A 197 -16.84 12.27 16.72
N LEU A 198 -17.00 11.09 17.35
CA LEU A 198 -16.53 9.82 16.77
C LEU A 198 -17.15 9.50 15.41
N ASP A 199 -18.45 9.74 15.23
CA ASP A 199 -19.13 9.46 13.95
C ASP A 199 -18.56 10.33 12.82
N GLN A 200 -18.34 11.61 13.08
CA GLN A 200 -17.75 12.54 12.12
C GLN A 200 -16.31 12.16 11.80
N LEU A 201 -15.51 11.81 12.83
CA LEU A 201 -14.13 11.35 12.65
C LEU A 201 -14.04 10.05 11.85
N ALA A 202 -14.97 9.09 12.09
CA ALA A 202 -15.01 7.84 11.34
C ALA A 202 -15.37 8.06 9.87
N ASN A 203 -16.31 8.95 9.56
CA ASN A 203 -16.65 9.32 8.19
C ASN A 203 -15.46 10.02 7.49
N ALA A 204 -14.80 10.98 8.17
CA ALA A 204 -13.60 11.62 7.65
C ALA A 204 -12.43 10.62 7.46
N PHE A 205 -12.31 9.62 8.33
CA PHE A 205 -11.34 8.54 8.20
C PHE A 205 -11.57 7.71 6.93
N VAL A 206 -12.83 7.30 6.68
CA VAL A 206 -13.17 6.58 5.44
C VAL A 206 -13.02 7.48 4.21
N ALA A 207 -13.37 8.76 4.29
CA ALA A 207 -13.10 9.72 3.21
C ALA A 207 -11.61 9.80 2.90
N GLY A 208 -10.76 9.86 3.93
CA GLY A 208 -9.31 9.83 3.81
C GLY A 208 -8.82 8.58 3.10
N HIS A 209 -9.27 7.40 3.52
CA HIS A 209 -8.95 6.14 2.86
C HIS A 209 -9.35 6.11 1.37
N LEU A 210 -10.47 6.74 1.02
CA LEU A 210 -10.92 6.79 -0.38
C LEU A 210 -10.05 7.69 -1.26
N ILE A 211 -9.46 8.77 -0.71
CA ILE A 211 -8.73 9.76 -1.52
C ILE A 211 -7.21 9.75 -1.34
N GLU A 212 -6.66 9.03 -0.37
CA GLU A 212 -5.22 9.03 -0.05
C GLU A 212 -4.35 8.50 -1.19
N CYS A 213 -4.78 7.39 -1.82
CA CYS A 213 -4.04 6.70 -2.86
C CYS A 213 -4.18 7.37 -4.24
N SER A 214 -3.97 8.67 -4.30
CA SER A 214 -3.92 9.43 -5.54
C SER A 214 -5.18 9.20 -6.40
N THR A 215 -5.04 8.74 -7.64
CA THR A 215 -6.13 8.61 -8.61
C THR A 215 -6.89 7.28 -8.54
N TYR A 216 -6.74 6.48 -7.49
CA TYR A 216 -7.37 5.16 -7.44
C TYR A 216 -8.90 5.24 -7.42
N VAL A 217 -9.49 6.03 -6.54
CA VAL A 217 -10.94 6.17 -6.47
C VAL A 217 -11.54 6.86 -7.70
N THR A 218 -10.72 7.53 -8.50
CA THR A 218 -11.12 8.18 -9.75
C THR A 218 -10.88 7.32 -11.00
N GLY A 219 -10.52 6.05 -10.83
CA GLY A 219 -10.43 5.07 -11.91
C GLY A 219 -9.04 4.46 -12.13
N GLY A 220 -8.01 4.92 -11.41
CA GLY A 220 -6.70 4.25 -11.39
C GLY A 220 -6.82 2.86 -10.74
N ASN A 221 -6.16 1.86 -11.30
CA ASN A 221 -6.19 0.49 -10.77
C ASN A 221 -7.59 -0.13 -10.63
N PHE A 222 -8.54 0.30 -11.43
CA PHE A 222 -9.94 -0.11 -11.39
C PHE A 222 -10.23 -1.20 -12.43
N THR A 223 -10.89 -2.28 -12.03
CA THR A 223 -11.22 -3.41 -12.91
C THR A 223 -12.13 -3.06 -14.08
N GLY A 224 -12.95 -2.01 -13.93
CA GLY A 224 -13.78 -1.47 -15.00
C GLY A 224 -13.08 -0.43 -15.92
N PHE A 225 -11.74 -0.41 -15.97
CA PHE A 225 -10.94 0.60 -16.67
C PHE A 225 -11.27 0.75 -18.17
N LYS A 226 -11.75 -0.32 -18.82
CA LYS A 226 -12.19 -0.29 -20.21
C LYS A 226 -13.30 0.74 -20.47
N SER A 227 -14.14 1.01 -19.46
CA SER A 227 -15.17 2.04 -19.56
C SER A 227 -14.60 3.46 -19.69
N LEU A 228 -13.32 3.66 -19.35
CA LEU A 228 -12.61 4.94 -19.46
C LEU A 228 -11.96 5.15 -20.83
N GLU A 229 -11.91 4.12 -21.69
CA GLU A 229 -11.33 4.21 -23.02
C GLU A 229 -12.09 5.19 -23.91
N ALA A 230 -13.42 5.14 -23.84
CA ALA A 230 -14.28 6.04 -24.59
C ALA A 230 -14.01 7.51 -24.20
N GLY A 231 -13.65 8.33 -25.19
CA GLY A 231 -13.26 9.72 -24.97
C GLY A 231 -11.88 9.93 -24.35
N GLY A 232 -11.03 8.88 -24.27
CA GLY A 232 -9.67 8.98 -23.77
C GLY A 232 -9.56 9.26 -22.25
N ARG A 233 -10.61 9.00 -21.49
CA ARG A 233 -10.66 9.34 -20.05
C ARG A 233 -9.63 8.59 -19.19
N TRP A 234 -8.99 7.56 -19.68
CA TRP A 234 -7.91 6.83 -18.98
C TRP A 234 -6.52 7.48 -19.11
N VAL A 235 -6.36 8.51 -19.97
CA VAL A 235 -5.06 9.14 -20.26
C VAL A 235 -4.66 10.12 -19.16
N ASP A 236 -5.62 10.91 -18.67
CA ASP A 236 -5.43 11.96 -17.67
C ASP A 236 -6.46 11.78 -16.54
N ILE A 237 -6.26 10.75 -15.73
CA ILE A 237 -7.12 10.46 -14.59
C ILE A 237 -6.89 11.52 -13.51
N GLY A 238 -7.93 12.33 -13.22
CA GLY A 238 -7.85 13.42 -12.26
C GLY A 238 -7.82 12.94 -10.81
N TYR A 239 -7.35 13.82 -9.94
CA TYR A 239 -7.27 13.55 -8.50
C TYR A 239 -8.65 13.66 -7.84
N PRO A 240 -8.89 12.85 -6.78
CA PRO A 240 -10.14 12.89 -6.03
C PRO A 240 -10.24 14.12 -5.12
N ILE A 241 -11.48 14.43 -4.78
CA ILE A 241 -11.86 15.43 -3.78
C ILE A 241 -12.88 14.78 -2.86
N ALA A 242 -12.72 14.94 -1.54
CA ALA A 242 -13.73 14.61 -0.54
C ALA A 242 -14.39 15.90 -0.05
N GLU A 243 -15.69 16.02 -0.23
CA GLU A 243 -16.51 17.06 0.40
C GLU A 243 -17.04 16.50 1.71
N ILE A 244 -16.72 17.16 2.82
CA ILE A 244 -17.09 16.72 4.16
C ILE A 244 -17.87 17.84 4.84
N SER A 245 -19.10 17.55 5.29
CA SER A 245 -19.97 18.53 5.97
C SER A 245 -19.76 18.56 7.48
N GLN A 246 -20.31 19.57 8.14
CA GLN A 246 -20.24 19.76 9.61
C GLN A 246 -20.77 18.55 10.40
N ASP A 247 -21.78 17.88 9.90
CA ASP A 247 -22.38 16.68 10.50
C ASP A 247 -21.69 15.38 10.09
N GLY A 248 -20.60 15.47 9.31
CA GLY A 248 -19.79 14.33 8.90
C GLY A 248 -20.27 13.62 7.64
N GLN A 249 -21.26 14.14 6.89
CA GLN A 249 -21.61 13.55 5.59
C GLN A 249 -20.45 13.72 4.61
N VAL A 250 -20.23 12.70 3.78
CA VAL A 250 -19.11 12.65 2.83
C VAL A 250 -19.62 12.43 1.41
N VAL A 251 -19.14 13.24 0.48
CA VAL A 251 -19.31 13.04 -0.97
C VAL A 251 -17.93 12.99 -1.62
N ILE A 252 -17.67 11.93 -2.37
CA ILE A 252 -16.45 11.81 -3.17
C ILE A 252 -16.74 12.35 -4.57
N THR A 253 -15.86 13.20 -5.03
CA THR A 253 -15.85 13.76 -6.39
C THR A 253 -14.41 13.83 -6.91
N LYS A 254 -14.16 14.55 -8.00
CA LYS A 254 -12.85 14.64 -8.62
C LYS A 254 -12.59 16.02 -9.20
N GLN A 255 -11.32 16.30 -9.49
CA GLN A 255 -10.87 17.48 -10.19
C GLN A 255 -11.63 17.65 -11.53
N LYS A 256 -12.14 18.85 -11.76
CA LYS A 256 -12.85 19.20 -13.01
C LYS A 256 -11.92 19.17 -14.22
N ASN A 257 -12.50 19.00 -15.39
CA ASN A 257 -11.80 19.01 -16.70
C ASN A 257 -10.67 17.97 -16.82
N THR A 258 -10.76 16.85 -16.09
CA THR A 258 -9.85 15.71 -16.16
C THR A 258 -10.58 14.45 -16.59
N GLY A 259 -9.83 13.43 -17.03
CA GLY A 259 -10.34 12.09 -17.27
C GLY A 259 -10.73 11.35 -15.97
N GLY A 260 -10.78 10.04 -16.03
CA GLY A 260 -11.25 9.22 -14.92
C GLY A 260 -12.76 9.28 -14.70
N THR A 261 -13.23 8.75 -13.59
CA THR A 261 -14.64 8.75 -13.16
C THR A 261 -14.76 8.43 -11.69
N VAL A 262 -15.77 8.99 -11.00
CA VAL A 262 -16.15 8.59 -9.64
C VAL A 262 -17.52 7.94 -9.67
N THR A 263 -17.55 6.66 -9.35
CA THR A 263 -18.76 5.84 -9.34
C THR A 263 -18.82 4.99 -8.07
N VAL A 264 -19.99 4.42 -7.79
CA VAL A 264 -20.14 3.42 -6.72
C VAL A 264 -19.09 2.31 -6.85
N HIS A 265 -18.75 1.90 -8.07
CA HIS A 265 -17.76 0.83 -8.28
C HIS A 265 -16.32 1.27 -8.06
N THR A 266 -15.94 2.51 -8.41
CA THR A 266 -14.59 3.01 -8.13
C THR A 266 -14.40 3.26 -6.63
N CYS A 267 -15.44 3.75 -5.94
CA CYS A 267 -15.45 3.87 -4.48
C CYS A 267 -15.36 2.50 -3.79
N SER A 268 -16.12 1.50 -4.26
CA SER A 268 -16.02 0.12 -3.74
C SER A 268 -14.63 -0.48 -3.97
N SER A 269 -14.03 -0.20 -5.13
CA SER A 269 -12.66 -0.63 -5.44
C SER A 269 -11.66 -0.10 -4.43
N GLN A 270 -11.67 1.21 -4.18
CA GLN A 270 -10.73 1.81 -3.25
C GLN A 270 -11.05 1.43 -1.79
N LEU A 271 -12.32 1.34 -1.41
CA LEU A 271 -12.68 0.91 -0.05
C LEU A 271 -12.16 -0.47 0.29
N LEU A 272 -12.28 -1.42 -0.65
CA LEU A 272 -11.85 -2.81 -0.47
C LEU A 272 -10.32 -3.00 -0.56
N TYR A 273 -9.59 -1.95 -0.91
CA TYR A 273 -8.14 -1.94 -0.97
C TYR A 273 -7.55 -1.74 0.42
N GLU A 274 -6.58 -2.59 0.79
CA GLU A 274 -5.79 -2.48 2.04
C GLU A 274 -6.54 -2.57 3.37
N ILE A 275 -7.82 -2.94 3.40
CA ILE A 275 -8.52 -3.24 4.65
C ILE A 275 -8.24 -4.69 5.11
N GLN A 276 -8.35 -4.93 6.42
CA GLN A 276 -8.11 -6.24 7.03
C GLN A 276 -9.38 -6.90 7.60
N GLY A 277 -10.53 -6.48 7.11
CA GLY A 277 -11.84 -6.89 7.59
C GLY A 277 -12.73 -5.68 7.91
N PRO A 278 -13.90 -5.89 8.56
CA PRO A 278 -14.88 -4.82 8.80
C PRO A 278 -14.43 -3.77 9.82
N TRP A 279 -13.45 -4.05 10.70
CA TRP A 279 -12.90 -3.05 11.61
C TRP A 279 -11.67 -2.40 11.00
N TYR A 280 -11.75 -1.11 10.76
CA TYR A 280 -10.67 -0.31 10.23
C TYR A 280 -10.15 0.64 11.30
N PHE A 281 -8.86 0.51 11.65
CA PHE A 281 -8.27 1.14 12.82
C PHE A 281 -7.46 2.38 12.48
N ASN A 282 -7.64 3.43 13.29
CA ASN A 282 -6.78 4.62 13.32
C ASN A 282 -6.52 5.00 14.78
N SER A 283 -5.50 5.80 15.03
CA SER A 283 -5.16 6.27 16.39
C SER A 283 -6.20 7.24 16.98
N ASP A 284 -7.07 7.82 16.17
CA ASP A 284 -8.11 8.74 16.61
C ASP A 284 -9.50 8.11 16.69
N VAL A 285 -9.79 7.10 15.89
CA VAL A 285 -11.12 6.47 15.76
C VAL A 285 -11.01 5.08 15.13
N THR A 286 -11.97 4.21 15.38
CA THR A 286 -12.17 2.97 14.62
C THR A 286 -13.43 3.10 13.77
N ALA A 287 -13.31 2.91 12.45
CA ALA A 287 -14.45 2.82 11.56
C ALA A 287 -14.91 1.37 11.40
N VAL A 288 -16.21 1.12 11.46
CA VAL A 288 -16.83 -0.20 11.23
C VAL A 288 -17.53 -0.15 9.89
N LEU A 289 -17.09 -1.02 8.96
CA LEU A 289 -17.40 -0.96 7.54
C LEU A 289 -18.50 -1.95 7.09
N ASP A 290 -18.99 -2.81 8.00
CA ASP A 290 -19.93 -3.90 7.68
C ASP A 290 -21.28 -3.45 7.13
N GLN A 291 -21.71 -2.22 7.46
CA GLN A 291 -22.97 -1.61 7.02
C GLN A 291 -22.75 -0.48 6.00
N LEU A 292 -21.53 -0.23 5.59
CA LEU A 292 -21.17 0.84 4.66
C LEU A 292 -21.73 0.57 3.26
N TRP A 293 -22.19 1.62 2.58
CA TRP A 293 -22.61 1.59 1.19
C TRP A 293 -22.40 2.95 0.50
N PHE A 294 -22.50 2.97 -0.82
CA PHE A 294 -22.32 4.15 -1.64
C PHE A 294 -23.57 4.46 -2.45
N GLU A 295 -23.86 5.75 -2.62
CA GLU A 295 -24.96 6.26 -3.43
C GLU A 295 -24.44 7.19 -4.54
N GLN A 296 -24.81 6.90 -5.78
CA GLN A 296 -24.49 7.78 -6.91
C GLN A 296 -25.45 8.98 -6.91
N LEU A 297 -24.97 10.17 -6.58
CA LEU A 297 -25.76 11.40 -6.57
C LEU A 297 -25.87 12.06 -7.93
N GLY A 298 -24.92 11.80 -8.80
CA GLY A 298 -24.81 12.38 -10.15
C GLY A 298 -23.49 11.97 -10.82
N PRO A 299 -23.17 12.45 -12.00
CA PRO A 299 -21.88 12.18 -12.65
C PRO A 299 -20.72 12.59 -11.74
N ASP A 300 -19.78 11.67 -11.51
CA ASP A 300 -18.59 11.85 -10.68
C ASP A 300 -18.87 12.37 -9.24
N ARG A 301 -20.03 12.03 -8.68
CA ARG A 301 -20.42 12.40 -7.31
C ARG A 301 -21.05 11.20 -6.60
N VAL A 302 -20.40 10.72 -5.55
CA VAL A 302 -20.81 9.54 -4.79
C VAL A 302 -20.85 9.84 -3.30
N ALA A 303 -22.00 9.64 -2.68
CA ALA A 303 -22.15 9.77 -1.23
C ALA A 303 -21.76 8.48 -0.51
N LEU A 304 -21.15 8.64 0.67
CA LEU A 304 -20.80 7.58 1.61
C LEU A 304 -21.85 7.50 2.71
N HIS A 305 -22.30 6.28 3.03
CA HIS A 305 -23.28 6.01 4.06
C HIS A 305 -22.90 4.80 4.93
N GLY A 306 -23.52 4.70 6.11
CA GLY A 306 -23.52 3.49 6.94
C GLY A 306 -22.21 3.20 7.67
N VAL A 307 -21.26 4.13 7.71
CA VAL A 307 -20.08 4.03 8.59
C VAL A 307 -20.52 4.13 10.04
N LYS A 308 -20.08 3.20 10.88
CA LYS A 308 -20.26 3.27 12.33
C LYS A 308 -18.93 3.56 12.99
N ALA A 309 -18.96 4.29 14.09
CA ALA A 309 -17.78 4.66 14.84
C ALA A 309 -17.65 3.84 16.13
N LEU A 310 -16.42 3.52 16.49
CA LEU A 310 -16.02 3.06 17.82
C LEU A 310 -14.82 3.89 18.29
N PRO A 311 -14.61 3.99 19.61
CA PRO A 311 -13.38 4.57 20.13
C PRO A 311 -12.13 3.90 19.51
N PRO A 312 -11.02 4.63 19.38
CA PRO A 312 -9.77 4.05 18.87
C PRO A 312 -9.23 2.97 19.81
N PRO A 313 -8.32 2.10 19.32
CA PRO A 313 -7.60 1.20 20.21
C PRO A 313 -6.66 1.98 21.14
N PRO A 314 -6.33 1.44 22.36
CA PRO A 314 -5.35 2.07 23.27
C PRO A 314 -3.93 2.08 22.69
N THR A 315 -3.70 1.32 21.64
CA THR A 315 -2.40 1.16 20.97
C THR A 315 -2.42 1.77 19.58
N THR A 316 -1.25 2.20 19.10
CA THR A 316 -1.02 2.55 17.70
C THR A 316 -0.13 1.52 17.02
N LYS A 317 -0.28 1.38 15.70
CA LYS A 317 0.59 0.57 14.84
C LYS A 317 1.99 1.16 14.82
N VAL A 318 3.00 0.30 14.87
CA VAL A 318 4.42 0.67 14.74
C VAL A 318 5.06 -0.20 13.68
N GLY A 319 5.70 0.43 12.70
CA GLY A 319 6.56 -0.24 11.73
C GLY A 319 8.03 -0.12 12.14
N ILE A 320 8.67 -1.25 12.37
CA ILE A 320 10.09 -1.35 12.73
C ILE A 320 10.87 -1.75 11.48
N THR A 321 11.85 -0.95 11.12
CA THR A 321 12.75 -1.20 9.98
C THR A 321 14.06 -1.81 10.46
N ALA A 322 14.55 -2.81 9.73
CA ALA A 322 15.88 -3.38 9.89
C ALA A 322 16.56 -3.59 8.54
N ARG A 323 17.89 -3.71 8.54
CA ARG A 323 18.62 -4.11 7.33
C ARG A 323 18.43 -5.61 7.11
N GLY A 324 17.87 -5.99 5.96
CA GLY A 324 17.65 -7.38 5.59
C GLY A 324 18.88 -8.05 4.99
N GLY A 325 19.67 -7.28 4.27
CA GLY A 325 20.82 -7.75 3.51
C GLY A 325 20.88 -7.16 2.12
N PHE A 326 21.29 -7.97 1.16
CA PHE A 326 21.43 -7.57 -0.24
C PHE A 326 20.72 -8.54 -1.16
N GLN A 327 20.21 -8.04 -2.28
CA GLN A 327 19.55 -8.83 -3.31
C GLN A 327 20.06 -8.48 -4.70
N ALA A 328 19.94 -9.44 -5.61
CA ALA A 328 20.25 -9.27 -7.03
C ALA A 328 19.38 -10.19 -7.86
N GLU A 329 19.20 -9.85 -9.14
CA GLU A 329 18.48 -10.71 -10.08
C GLU A 329 19.05 -10.63 -11.49
N ALA A 330 18.79 -11.67 -12.27
CA ALA A 330 19.12 -11.73 -13.69
C ALA A 330 17.99 -12.45 -14.45
N TRP A 331 17.86 -12.13 -15.74
CA TRP A 331 16.77 -12.65 -16.56
C TRP A 331 17.31 -13.28 -17.85
N TYR A 332 16.81 -14.50 -18.15
CA TYR A 332 16.93 -15.13 -19.45
C TYR A 332 15.60 -15.05 -20.21
N PHE A 333 15.66 -15.08 -21.53
CA PHE A 333 14.50 -15.11 -22.39
C PHE A 333 14.31 -16.52 -22.99
N LEU A 334 13.17 -17.14 -22.73
CA LEU A 334 12.79 -18.45 -23.22
C LEU A 334 11.84 -18.26 -24.39
N THR A 335 12.24 -18.59 -25.60
CA THR A 335 11.44 -18.36 -26.82
C THR A 335 11.05 -19.67 -27.48
N GLY A 336 9.80 -19.77 -27.96
CA GLY A 336 9.30 -20.85 -28.82
C GLY A 336 8.99 -22.13 -28.05
N LEU A 337 9.49 -23.27 -28.54
CA LEU A 337 9.13 -24.59 -28.02
C LEU A 337 9.88 -24.97 -26.75
N ASN A 338 9.31 -25.92 -26.00
CA ASN A 338 9.96 -26.59 -24.85
C ASN A 338 10.38 -25.63 -23.72
N ILE A 339 9.52 -24.67 -23.40
CA ILE A 339 9.79 -23.65 -22.36
C ILE A 339 10.10 -24.29 -21.01
N VAL A 340 9.32 -25.30 -20.60
CA VAL A 340 9.50 -26.01 -19.33
C VAL A 340 10.85 -26.71 -19.27
N GLU A 341 11.26 -27.39 -20.36
CA GLU A 341 12.53 -28.10 -20.46
C GLU A 341 13.71 -27.14 -20.49
N LYS A 342 13.59 -26.02 -21.21
CA LYS A 342 14.61 -24.95 -21.23
C LYS A 342 14.81 -24.35 -19.83
N ALA A 343 13.73 -24.03 -19.13
CA ALA A 343 13.77 -23.52 -17.75
C ALA A 343 14.45 -24.54 -16.82
N ARG A 344 14.02 -25.82 -16.86
CA ARG A 344 14.57 -26.89 -16.03
C ARG A 344 16.07 -27.14 -16.31
N MET A 345 16.47 -27.13 -17.59
CA MET A 345 17.88 -27.25 -17.99
C MET A 345 18.70 -26.10 -17.39
N THR A 346 18.26 -24.85 -17.57
CA THR A 346 18.95 -23.66 -17.09
C THR A 346 19.05 -23.65 -15.57
N GLU A 347 17.96 -23.96 -14.87
CA GLU A 347 17.95 -24.07 -13.40
C GLU A 347 18.97 -25.12 -12.92
N ALA A 348 19.00 -26.32 -13.52
CA ALA A 348 19.92 -27.38 -13.15
C ALA A 348 21.39 -26.95 -13.35
N GLN A 349 21.71 -26.29 -14.47
CA GLN A 349 23.05 -25.76 -14.75
C GLN A 349 23.45 -24.67 -13.76
N LEU A 350 22.55 -23.70 -13.48
CA LEU A 350 22.81 -22.61 -12.56
C LEU A 350 22.93 -23.08 -11.11
N ARG A 351 22.09 -24.02 -10.66
CA ARG A 351 22.24 -24.62 -9.33
C ARG A 351 23.61 -25.30 -9.16
N LYS A 352 24.15 -25.92 -10.22
CA LYS A 352 25.47 -26.51 -10.21
C LYS A 352 26.58 -25.45 -10.16
N SER A 353 26.51 -24.40 -11.00
CA SER A 353 27.53 -23.35 -11.05
C SER A 353 27.52 -22.43 -9.83
N LEU A 354 26.35 -22.21 -9.22
CA LEU A 354 26.19 -21.42 -8.00
C LEU A 354 26.45 -22.20 -6.71
N LYS A 355 26.53 -23.55 -6.77
CA LYS A 355 26.71 -24.40 -5.59
C LYS A 355 27.89 -24.00 -4.69
N PRO A 356 29.06 -23.57 -5.19
CA PRO A 356 30.19 -23.15 -4.35
C PRO A 356 29.88 -21.94 -3.46
N TYR A 357 28.83 -21.19 -3.73
CA TYR A 357 28.43 -19.95 -3.03
C TYR A 357 27.09 -20.07 -2.31
N SER A 358 26.32 -21.15 -2.57
CA SER A 358 24.92 -21.27 -2.17
C SER A 358 24.70 -21.37 -0.65
N ASP A 359 25.69 -21.72 0.13
CA ASP A 359 25.66 -21.73 1.60
C ASP A 359 25.56 -20.31 2.21
N LYS A 360 25.87 -19.27 1.42
CA LYS A 360 25.76 -17.86 1.78
C LYS A 360 24.46 -17.21 1.30
N PHE A 361 23.73 -17.88 0.43
CA PHE A 361 22.45 -17.37 -0.07
C PHE A 361 21.34 -17.62 0.94
N THR A 362 20.67 -16.57 1.34
CA THR A 362 19.47 -16.68 2.18
C THR A 362 18.23 -17.03 1.35
N THR A 363 18.24 -16.62 0.06
CA THR A 363 17.21 -16.97 -0.91
C THR A 363 17.88 -17.22 -2.27
N LEU A 364 17.46 -18.26 -2.99
CA LEU A 364 17.76 -18.49 -4.40
C LEU A 364 16.49 -19.04 -5.06
N SER A 365 15.87 -18.25 -5.91
CA SER A 365 14.63 -18.64 -6.59
C SER A 365 14.74 -18.52 -8.11
N PHE A 366 13.96 -19.37 -8.79
CA PHE A 366 13.84 -19.45 -10.24
C PHE A 366 12.36 -19.42 -10.59
N ALA A 367 11.98 -18.57 -11.54
CA ALA A 367 10.59 -18.44 -11.95
C ALA A 367 10.48 -18.22 -13.47
N VAL A 368 9.52 -18.90 -14.10
CA VAL A 368 9.09 -18.58 -15.47
C VAL A 368 7.93 -17.61 -15.39
N LEU A 369 8.09 -16.44 -15.96
CA LEU A 369 7.08 -15.39 -16.01
C LEU A 369 6.48 -15.34 -17.42
N GLY A 370 5.16 -15.55 -17.50
CA GLY A 370 4.40 -15.60 -18.74
C GLY A 370 4.29 -16.99 -19.33
N THR A 371 3.46 -17.07 -20.39
CA THR A 371 3.26 -18.25 -21.22
C THR A 371 3.30 -17.80 -22.67
N PRO A 372 4.10 -18.44 -23.56
CA PRO A 372 4.17 -18.01 -24.94
C PRO A 372 2.84 -18.27 -25.65
N ALA A 373 2.46 -17.37 -26.56
CA ALA A 373 1.34 -17.62 -27.45
C ALA A 373 1.63 -18.82 -28.35
N VAL A 374 0.57 -19.63 -28.58
CA VAL A 374 0.65 -20.76 -29.54
C VAL A 374 0.65 -20.17 -30.94
N ASP A 375 1.56 -20.65 -31.81
CA ASP A 375 1.70 -20.19 -33.19
C ASP A 375 1.79 -18.66 -33.30
N ALA A 376 2.66 -18.07 -32.47
CA ALA A 376 2.85 -16.63 -32.39
C ALA A 376 3.35 -16.04 -33.71
N ASP A 377 2.81 -14.91 -34.13
CA ASP A 377 3.16 -14.20 -35.36
C ASP A 377 4.41 -13.31 -35.22
N ASN A 378 4.96 -13.19 -34.00
CA ASN A 378 6.19 -12.45 -33.71
C ASN A 378 6.94 -13.07 -32.53
N GLN A 379 8.26 -12.76 -32.44
CA GLN A 379 9.13 -13.31 -31.41
C GLN A 379 8.73 -12.88 -29.99
N ASN A 380 8.24 -11.65 -29.81
CA ASN A 380 7.89 -11.15 -28.48
C ASN A 380 6.71 -11.98 -27.88
N ALA A 381 5.68 -12.27 -28.69
CA ALA A 381 4.56 -13.10 -28.26
C ALA A 381 4.96 -14.57 -28.00
N ALA A 382 6.05 -15.04 -28.61
CA ALA A 382 6.63 -16.39 -28.41
C ALA A 382 7.60 -16.47 -27.23
N THR A 383 7.80 -15.40 -26.45
CA THR A 383 8.88 -15.30 -25.44
C THR A 383 8.32 -15.17 -24.03
N CYS A 384 8.93 -15.91 -23.08
CA CYS A 384 8.75 -15.80 -21.64
C CYS A 384 10.03 -15.33 -20.96
N ILE A 385 9.91 -14.81 -19.76
CA ILE A 385 11.07 -14.43 -18.92
C ILE A 385 11.36 -15.56 -17.93
N PHE A 386 12.61 -15.96 -17.83
CA PHE A 386 13.12 -16.82 -16.76
C PHE A 386 13.91 -15.94 -15.79
N ARG A 387 13.32 -15.67 -14.64
CA ARG A 387 13.88 -14.84 -13.57
C ARG A 387 14.72 -15.70 -12.64
N ILE A 388 15.92 -15.22 -12.32
CA ILE A 388 16.84 -15.80 -11.35
C ILE A 388 17.03 -14.74 -10.27
N PHE A 389 16.64 -15.03 -9.04
CA PHE A 389 16.67 -14.07 -7.93
C PHE A 389 17.48 -14.64 -6.77
N VAL A 390 18.30 -13.80 -6.14
CA VAL A 390 19.16 -14.18 -5.01
C VAL A 390 19.13 -13.12 -3.92
N GLN A 391 19.18 -13.57 -2.65
CA GLN A 391 19.44 -12.72 -1.49
C GLN A 391 20.60 -13.30 -0.68
N GLY A 392 21.34 -12.43 0.02
CA GLY A 392 22.42 -12.78 0.93
C GLY A 392 22.60 -11.72 2.02
N LYS A 393 23.22 -12.11 3.15
CA LYS A 393 23.39 -11.19 4.29
C LYS A 393 24.34 -10.04 3.96
N ASN A 394 25.39 -10.30 3.18
CA ASN A 394 26.40 -9.29 2.82
C ASN A 394 26.45 -9.11 1.29
N ALA A 395 26.79 -7.91 0.82
CA ALA A 395 27.00 -7.65 -0.60
C ALA A 395 28.06 -8.60 -1.20
N SER A 396 29.10 -8.93 -0.44
CA SER A 396 30.14 -9.86 -0.85
C SER A 396 29.65 -11.28 -1.07
N ASP A 397 28.54 -11.71 -0.46
CA ASP A 397 27.97 -13.06 -0.58
C ASP A 397 27.36 -13.29 -1.97
N ILE A 398 26.78 -12.24 -2.57
CA ILE A 398 26.12 -12.24 -3.87
C ILE A 398 26.80 -11.27 -4.86
N SER A 399 28.10 -11.00 -4.65
CA SER A 399 28.88 -10.13 -5.55
C SER A 399 28.88 -10.63 -6.99
N ALA A 400 29.19 -9.75 -7.94
CA ALA A 400 29.21 -10.10 -9.37
C ALA A 400 30.00 -11.40 -9.69
N PRO A 401 31.19 -11.67 -9.12
CA PRO A 401 31.87 -12.93 -9.33
C PRO A 401 31.14 -14.17 -8.80
N LYS A 402 30.30 -14.04 -7.78
CA LYS A 402 29.63 -15.17 -7.13
C LYS A 402 28.22 -15.44 -7.66
N PHE A 403 27.54 -14.43 -8.17
CA PHE A 403 26.18 -14.56 -8.71
C PHE A 403 26.13 -14.22 -10.21
N LEU A 404 26.40 -12.97 -10.58
CA LEU A 404 26.18 -12.49 -11.94
C LEU A 404 27.07 -13.21 -12.95
N ARG A 405 28.36 -13.40 -12.63
CA ARG A 405 29.34 -14.04 -13.55
C ARG A 405 28.97 -15.49 -13.87
N PRO A 406 28.64 -16.38 -12.88
CA PRO A 406 28.14 -17.73 -13.18
C PRO A 406 26.86 -17.75 -14.03
N VAL A 407 25.95 -16.75 -13.82
CA VAL A 407 24.74 -16.62 -14.61
C VAL A 407 25.07 -16.24 -16.07
N ILE A 408 25.96 -15.25 -16.30
CA ILE A 408 26.35 -14.83 -17.64
C ILE A 408 27.11 -15.95 -18.38
N ASP A 409 28.08 -16.59 -17.73
CA ASP A 409 28.89 -17.63 -18.35
C ASP A 409 28.06 -18.85 -18.78
N ASN A 410 26.91 -19.08 -18.12
CA ASN A 410 26.00 -20.17 -18.48
C ASN A 410 25.43 -20.05 -19.90
N ILE A 411 25.43 -18.85 -20.51
CA ILE A 411 24.91 -18.65 -21.88
C ILE A 411 25.59 -19.57 -22.90
N MET A 412 26.87 -19.91 -22.71
CA MET A 412 27.64 -20.72 -23.64
C MET A 412 27.24 -22.21 -23.63
N GLN A 413 26.51 -22.65 -22.64
CA GLN A 413 25.96 -24.01 -22.54
C GLN A 413 24.42 -24.04 -22.40
N ALA A 414 23.76 -22.89 -22.67
CA ALA A 414 22.32 -22.75 -22.54
C ALA A 414 21.57 -23.54 -23.64
N TYR A 415 20.27 -23.53 -23.54
CA TYR A 415 19.32 -24.09 -24.49
C TYR A 415 19.40 -23.39 -25.87
N PRO A 416 18.84 -23.99 -26.96
CA PRO A 416 18.76 -23.34 -28.26
C PRO A 416 17.99 -22.01 -28.20
N GLY A 417 18.63 -20.94 -28.72
CA GLY A 417 18.08 -19.59 -28.68
C GLY A 417 18.27 -18.90 -27.32
N GLY A 418 19.16 -19.42 -26.47
CA GLY A 418 19.45 -18.82 -25.16
C GLY A 418 19.97 -17.40 -25.30
N THR A 419 19.31 -16.47 -24.65
CA THR A 419 19.70 -15.07 -24.51
C THR A 419 19.26 -14.51 -23.18
N PHE A 420 19.85 -13.40 -22.73
CA PHE A 420 19.56 -12.80 -21.44
C PHE A 420 19.37 -11.28 -21.56
N HIS A 421 18.79 -10.68 -20.54
CA HIS A 421 18.65 -9.23 -20.45
C HIS A 421 20.03 -8.57 -20.27
N LEU A 422 20.41 -7.65 -21.17
CA LEU A 422 21.74 -7.08 -21.24
C LEU A 422 22.04 -6.03 -20.14
N ASP A 423 21.01 -5.49 -19.49
CA ASP A 423 21.20 -4.58 -18.37
C ASP A 423 21.56 -5.34 -17.09
N PHE A 424 22.84 -5.42 -16.80
CA PHE A 424 23.36 -6.16 -15.65
C PHE A 424 23.29 -5.39 -14.32
N ARG A 425 22.78 -4.17 -14.28
CA ARG A 425 22.66 -3.39 -13.04
C ARG A 425 21.80 -4.10 -12.00
N GLN A 426 20.81 -4.89 -12.43
CA GLN A 426 19.98 -5.70 -11.54
C GLN A 426 20.73 -6.89 -10.91
N GLY A 427 21.77 -7.38 -11.59
CA GLY A 427 22.62 -8.48 -11.12
C GLY A 427 23.69 -8.07 -10.10
N LEU A 428 23.78 -6.78 -9.77
CA LEU A 428 24.68 -6.28 -8.73
C LEU A 428 23.95 -6.22 -7.38
N PRO A 429 24.66 -6.46 -6.26
CA PRO A 429 24.07 -6.40 -4.93
C PRO A 429 23.41 -5.05 -4.63
N LYS A 430 22.13 -5.06 -4.28
CA LYS A 430 21.38 -3.90 -3.81
C LYS A 430 20.88 -4.17 -2.42
N PRO A 431 20.93 -3.22 -1.47
CA PRO A 431 20.40 -3.42 -0.14
C PRO A 431 18.89 -3.58 -0.19
N TYR A 432 18.36 -4.39 0.73
CA TYR A 432 16.93 -4.47 1.01
C TYR A 432 16.70 -4.37 2.51
N PHE A 433 15.46 -4.06 2.89
CA PHE A 433 15.07 -3.86 4.27
C PHE A 433 14.00 -4.86 4.67
N GLU A 434 14.07 -5.29 5.91
CA GLU A 434 13.00 -6.04 6.57
C GLU A 434 12.10 -5.08 7.34
N TYR A 435 10.82 -5.41 7.40
CA TYR A 435 9.81 -4.60 8.03
C TYR A 435 8.97 -5.42 9.01
N TYR A 436 8.97 -5.01 10.27
CA TYR A 436 8.28 -5.71 11.34
C TYR A 436 7.19 -4.81 11.92
N VAL A 437 5.95 -5.29 11.94
CA VAL A 437 4.81 -4.49 12.40
C VAL A 437 4.33 -4.95 13.76
N THR A 438 4.26 -4.03 14.72
CA THR A 438 3.80 -4.28 16.08
C THR A 438 2.86 -3.17 16.57
N LEU A 439 2.46 -3.23 17.83
CA LEU A 439 1.62 -2.24 18.50
C LEU A 439 2.37 -1.64 19.69
N LEU A 440 2.20 -0.32 19.87
CA LEU A 440 2.70 0.43 21.02
C LEU A 440 1.54 1.19 21.68
N ASP A 441 1.51 1.22 23.00
CA ASP A 441 0.55 2.03 23.76
C ASP A 441 0.65 3.51 23.35
N GLN A 442 -0.46 4.12 22.96
CA GLN A 442 -0.52 5.51 22.52
C GLN A 442 -0.03 6.48 23.62
N ALA A 443 -0.18 6.14 24.90
CA ALA A 443 0.33 6.93 26.01
C ALA A 443 1.87 7.00 26.06
N LYS A 444 2.58 6.13 25.34
CA LYS A 444 4.05 6.12 25.21
C LYS A 444 4.55 6.91 24.01
N VAL A 445 3.66 7.50 23.23
CA VAL A 445 3.98 8.29 22.03
C VAL A 445 3.91 9.77 22.36
N SER A 446 5.01 10.49 22.20
CA SER A 446 5.08 11.94 22.41
C SER A 446 4.68 12.69 21.13
N HIS A 447 3.37 12.75 20.85
CA HIS A 447 2.84 13.45 19.67
C HIS A 447 2.91 14.97 19.89
N VAL A 448 3.79 15.69 19.17
CA VAL A 448 4.09 17.12 19.41
C VAL A 448 3.94 17.90 18.12
N VAL A 449 3.27 19.05 18.20
CA VAL A 449 3.19 20.08 17.15
C VAL A 449 4.25 21.14 17.44
N HIS A 450 5.10 21.42 16.46
CA HIS A 450 6.10 22.48 16.49
C HIS A 450 5.65 23.63 15.57
N PHE A 451 5.38 24.80 16.15
CA PHE A 451 4.92 25.96 15.41
C PHE A 451 5.40 27.28 16.03
N ASN A 452 6.01 28.15 15.23
CA ASN A 452 6.52 29.47 15.66
C ASN A 452 7.41 29.38 16.90
N GLY A 453 8.28 28.37 16.99
CA GLY A 453 9.21 28.16 18.12
C GLY A 453 8.54 27.67 19.40
N ARG A 454 7.26 27.23 19.33
CA ARG A 454 6.52 26.63 20.44
C ARG A 454 6.26 25.16 20.17
N GLU A 455 6.25 24.39 21.23
CA GLU A 455 5.87 22.98 21.24
C GLU A 455 4.51 22.81 21.92
N THR A 456 3.62 22.05 21.31
CA THR A 456 2.30 21.74 21.86
C THR A 456 2.10 20.22 21.85
N LEU A 457 2.00 19.62 23.04
CA LEU A 457 1.72 18.20 23.18
C LEU A 457 0.25 17.92 22.80
N VAL A 458 0.06 16.93 21.94
CA VAL A 458 -1.27 16.40 21.57
C VAL A 458 -1.54 15.18 22.46
N PRO A 459 -2.50 15.26 23.38
CA PRO A 459 -2.75 14.15 24.31
C PRO A 459 -3.28 12.92 23.55
N PRO A 460 -2.97 11.70 24.02
CA PRO A 460 -3.56 10.48 23.48
C PRO A 460 -5.08 10.46 23.78
N PRO A 461 -5.87 9.60 23.10
CA PRO A 461 -7.29 9.44 23.39
C PRO A 461 -7.48 8.90 24.82
N THR A 462 -8.43 9.52 25.55
CA THR A 462 -8.78 9.11 26.92
C THR A 462 -9.82 7.99 26.94
N VAL A 463 -10.65 7.89 25.90
CA VAL A 463 -11.62 6.83 25.69
C VAL A 463 -11.13 5.93 24.57
N THR A 464 -10.89 4.66 24.90
CA THR A 464 -10.39 3.66 23.96
C THR A 464 -11.20 2.37 24.03
N ASN A 465 -11.12 1.55 22.98
CA ASN A 465 -11.74 0.23 22.94
C ASN A 465 -10.69 -0.85 22.65
N VAL A 466 -10.77 -1.95 23.38
CA VAL A 466 -9.91 -3.11 23.18
C VAL A 466 -10.59 -4.07 22.21
N PHE A 467 -9.91 -4.39 21.12
CA PHE A 467 -10.40 -5.27 20.08
C PHE A 467 -9.76 -6.66 20.18
N ALA A 468 -10.46 -7.66 19.64
CA ALA A 468 -9.89 -8.99 19.47
C ALA A 468 -8.68 -8.94 18.52
N GLU A 469 -7.70 -9.80 18.75
CA GLU A 469 -6.50 -9.91 17.91
C GLU A 469 -6.82 -10.22 16.44
N ARG A 470 -7.89 -11.00 16.21
CA ARG A 470 -8.44 -11.29 14.88
C ARG A 470 -9.90 -10.86 14.80
N GLN A 471 -10.28 -10.36 13.65
CA GLN A 471 -11.66 -9.98 13.37
C GLN A 471 -12.53 -11.24 13.14
N PRO A 472 -13.85 -11.18 13.44
CA PRO A 472 -14.76 -12.30 13.19
C PRO A 472 -14.80 -12.67 11.70
N SER A 473 -14.30 -13.83 11.35
CA SER A 473 -14.27 -14.34 9.96
C SER A 473 -15.47 -15.26 9.69
N GLN A 474 -15.94 -15.25 8.45
CA GLN A 474 -17.05 -16.07 7.96
C GLN A 474 -16.54 -16.97 6.82
N PRO A 475 -15.94 -18.15 7.11
CA PRO A 475 -15.34 -19.04 6.11
C PRO A 475 -16.33 -19.47 5.00
N VAL A 476 -17.58 -19.59 5.37
CA VAL A 476 -18.72 -19.85 4.46
C VAL A 476 -19.87 -18.90 4.79
N THR A 477 -20.76 -18.65 3.83
CA THR A 477 -21.97 -17.87 4.10
C THR A 477 -22.94 -18.65 4.99
N GLN A 478 -23.66 -17.95 5.89
CA GLN A 478 -24.65 -18.58 6.77
C GLN A 478 -25.85 -19.13 6.01
N LEU A 479 -26.28 -18.45 4.93
CA LEU A 479 -27.38 -18.88 4.07
C LEU A 479 -26.80 -19.55 2.83
N GLN A 480 -26.64 -20.87 2.90
CA GLN A 480 -26.18 -21.65 1.75
C GLN A 480 -27.32 -21.79 0.73
N VAL A 481 -27.03 -21.35 -0.49
CA VAL A 481 -27.93 -21.49 -1.63
C VAL A 481 -27.29 -22.44 -2.64
N ASP A 482 -28.07 -23.45 -3.10
CA ASP A 482 -27.63 -24.30 -4.17
C ASP A 482 -27.42 -23.49 -5.46
N LEU A 483 -26.18 -23.47 -5.95
CA LEU A 483 -25.78 -22.69 -7.13
C LEU A 483 -26.55 -23.12 -8.40
N SER A 484 -27.07 -24.34 -8.47
CA SER A 484 -27.92 -24.82 -9.59
C SER A 484 -29.20 -24.00 -9.78
N LYS A 485 -29.69 -23.35 -8.70
CA LYS A 485 -30.87 -22.47 -8.75
C LYS A 485 -30.68 -21.21 -9.59
N PHE A 486 -29.45 -20.88 -9.95
CA PHE A 486 -29.16 -19.73 -10.83
C PHE A 486 -29.33 -20.08 -12.33
N GLY A 487 -29.66 -21.33 -12.66
CA GLY A 487 -29.91 -21.79 -14.02
C GLY A 487 -28.66 -22.34 -14.72
N PRO A 488 -28.70 -22.50 -16.06
CA PRO A 488 -27.57 -23.03 -16.81
C PRO A 488 -26.33 -22.11 -16.68
N THR A 489 -25.15 -22.73 -16.68
CA THR A 489 -23.87 -22.07 -16.53
C THR A 489 -23.00 -22.21 -17.78
N GLU A 490 -22.07 -21.28 -17.94
CA GLU A 490 -20.96 -21.33 -18.91
C GLU A 490 -19.63 -21.22 -18.16
N ARG A 491 -18.63 -22.00 -18.58
CA ARG A 491 -17.26 -21.86 -18.07
C ARG A 491 -16.65 -20.57 -18.59
N ALA A 492 -16.56 -19.57 -17.74
CA ALA A 492 -16.04 -18.24 -18.05
C ALA A 492 -15.10 -17.73 -16.95
N PRO A 493 -14.21 -16.76 -17.24
CA PRO A 493 -13.45 -16.09 -16.20
C PRO A 493 -14.37 -15.46 -15.14
N LEU A 494 -14.01 -15.60 -13.87
CA LEU A 494 -14.75 -14.98 -12.76
C LEU A 494 -14.95 -13.48 -13.01
N GLY A 495 -13.92 -12.81 -13.52
CA GLY A 495 -13.92 -11.39 -13.85
C GLY A 495 -14.83 -10.98 -15.02
N SER A 496 -15.54 -11.93 -15.66
CA SER A 496 -16.54 -11.58 -16.66
C SER A 496 -17.70 -10.75 -16.09
N ILE A 497 -18.03 -10.93 -14.80
CA ILE A 497 -19.11 -10.21 -14.11
C ILE A 497 -18.69 -9.72 -12.71
N VAL A 498 -17.51 -10.10 -12.20
CA VAL A 498 -17.05 -9.76 -10.86
C VAL A 498 -15.92 -8.76 -10.92
N ASN A 499 -16.10 -7.63 -10.26
CA ASN A 499 -15.05 -6.68 -9.98
C ASN A 499 -14.19 -7.18 -8.82
N ALA A 500 -12.92 -6.81 -8.77
CA ALA A 500 -12.09 -7.10 -7.62
C ALA A 500 -10.98 -6.06 -7.42
N ARG A 501 -10.44 -6.03 -6.22
CA ARG A 501 -9.31 -5.20 -5.82
C ARG A 501 -8.48 -5.91 -4.78
N SER A 502 -7.16 -5.88 -4.92
CA SER A 502 -6.22 -6.41 -3.92
C SER A 502 -5.09 -5.44 -3.64
N GLY A 503 -4.42 -5.66 -2.51
CA GLY A 503 -3.29 -4.87 -2.05
C GLY A 503 -2.54 -5.56 -0.92
N ASP A 504 -1.44 -4.97 -0.50
CA ASP A 504 -0.59 -5.48 0.58
C ASP A 504 -0.88 -4.82 1.93
N LYS A 505 -0.56 -5.56 2.99
CA LYS A 505 -0.34 -5.06 4.35
C LYS A 505 0.72 -5.96 5.00
N GLY A 506 1.97 -5.51 4.99
CA GLY A 506 3.08 -6.35 5.45
C GLY A 506 3.22 -7.64 4.63
N SER A 507 3.19 -8.79 5.31
CA SER A 507 3.22 -10.11 4.66
C SER A 507 1.85 -10.57 4.11
N ASP A 508 0.77 -9.88 4.45
CA ASP A 508 -0.59 -10.25 4.09
C ASP A 508 -1.03 -9.58 2.78
N CYS A 509 -1.90 -10.27 2.04
CA CYS A 509 -2.59 -9.71 0.87
C CYS A 509 -4.09 -9.65 1.15
N ASN A 510 -4.70 -8.49 0.97
CA ASN A 510 -6.15 -8.39 0.99
C ASN A 510 -6.73 -8.49 -0.43
N CYS A 511 -7.92 -9.03 -0.57
CA CYS A 511 -8.61 -9.10 -1.85
C CYS A 511 -10.13 -8.99 -1.66
N GLY A 512 -10.72 -7.94 -2.20
CA GLY A 512 -12.18 -7.74 -2.21
C GLY A 512 -12.77 -8.03 -3.58
N PHE A 513 -13.92 -8.72 -3.60
CA PHE A 513 -14.71 -9.02 -4.79
C PHE A 513 -16.10 -8.44 -4.63
N TRP A 514 -16.66 -7.80 -5.66
CA TRP A 514 -18.02 -7.29 -5.61
C TRP A 514 -18.70 -7.33 -6.98
N VAL A 515 -20.03 -7.27 -6.95
CA VAL A 515 -20.89 -7.31 -8.13
C VAL A 515 -21.89 -6.16 -8.12
N ALA A 516 -22.53 -5.93 -9.26
CA ALA A 516 -23.45 -4.81 -9.42
C ALA A 516 -24.85 -5.07 -8.84
N ARG A 517 -25.31 -6.34 -8.81
CA ARG A 517 -26.71 -6.69 -8.53
C ARG A 517 -26.85 -7.68 -7.37
N GLU A 518 -27.99 -7.62 -6.71
CA GLU A 518 -28.27 -8.43 -5.51
C GLU A 518 -28.28 -9.95 -5.81
N ASP A 519 -28.86 -10.38 -6.92
CA ASP A 519 -28.87 -11.79 -7.28
C ASP A 519 -27.47 -12.34 -7.68
N GLU A 520 -26.64 -11.49 -8.25
CA GLU A 520 -25.21 -11.77 -8.48
C GLU A 520 -24.44 -11.87 -7.15
N TYR A 521 -24.78 -11.03 -6.16
CA TYR A 521 -24.17 -11.10 -4.83
C TYR A 521 -24.56 -12.39 -4.10
N VAL A 522 -25.83 -12.79 -4.14
CA VAL A 522 -26.25 -14.07 -3.55
C VAL A 522 -25.49 -15.24 -4.19
N TRP A 523 -25.24 -15.22 -5.50
CA TRP A 523 -24.40 -16.20 -6.17
C TRP A 523 -22.92 -16.08 -5.73
N LEU A 524 -22.34 -14.88 -5.77
CA LEU A 524 -20.94 -14.63 -5.46
C LEU A 524 -20.55 -15.12 -4.07
N LYS A 525 -21.32 -14.76 -3.05
CA LYS A 525 -21.02 -15.14 -1.66
C LYS A 525 -21.14 -16.64 -1.39
N ASN A 526 -21.97 -17.35 -2.16
CA ASN A 526 -22.08 -18.80 -2.09
C ASN A 526 -21.02 -19.51 -2.92
N LEU A 527 -20.53 -18.91 -4.02
CA LEU A 527 -19.42 -19.42 -4.82
C LEU A 527 -18.09 -19.27 -4.08
N LEU A 528 -17.79 -18.06 -3.58
CA LEU A 528 -16.50 -17.74 -2.99
C LEU A 528 -16.46 -18.10 -1.50
N SER A 529 -16.44 -19.39 -1.20
CA SER A 529 -16.02 -19.92 0.10
C SER A 529 -14.48 -19.91 0.22
N VAL A 530 -13.95 -20.09 1.43
CA VAL A 530 -12.51 -20.27 1.66
C VAL A 530 -11.96 -21.43 0.82
N GLU A 531 -12.67 -22.56 0.78
CA GLU A 531 -12.23 -23.72 0.00
C GLU A 531 -12.23 -23.47 -1.51
N THR A 532 -13.25 -22.77 -2.03
CA THR A 532 -13.26 -22.39 -3.45
C THR A 532 -12.07 -21.48 -3.79
N VAL A 533 -11.76 -20.51 -2.93
CA VAL A 533 -10.66 -19.57 -3.19
C VAL A 533 -9.30 -20.27 -3.13
N LYS A 534 -9.10 -21.26 -2.24
CA LYS A 534 -7.89 -22.11 -2.26
C LYS A 534 -7.75 -22.83 -3.61
N LEU A 535 -8.84 -23.39 -4.15
CA LEU A 535 -8.82 -24.03 -5.48
C LEU A 535 -8.48 -23.02 -6.60
N LEU A 536 -9.01 -21.80 -6.52
CA LEU A 536 -8.74 -20.76 -7.51
C LEU A 536 -7.29 -20.25 -7.42
N LEU A 537 -6.70 -20.18 -6.24
CA LEU A 537 -5.27 -19.85 -6.05
C LEU A 537 -4.36 -20.90 -6.69
N GLY A 538 -4.80 -22.16 -6.75
CA GLY A 538 -4.03 -23.23 -7.39
C GLY A 538 -2.66 -23.41 -6.76
N LYS A 539 -1.57 -23.24 -7.54
CA LYS A 539 -0.20 -23.40 -7.05
C LYS A 539 0.28 -22.29 -6.09
N GLU A 540 -0.40 -21.15 -6.05
CA GLU A 540 -0.11 -20.10 -5.08
C GLU A 540 -0.52 -20.51 -3.65
N TRP A 541 -1.45 -21.46 -3.52
CA TRP A 541 -1.83 -22.07 -2.26
C TRP A 541 -0.91 -23.28 -1.97
N ASP A 542 0.11 -23.06 -1.16
CA ASP A 542 1.06 -24.09 -0.72
C ASP A 542 0.91 -24.34 0.79
N GLU A 543 0.34 -25.49 1.15
CA GLU A 543 0.12 -25.90 2.55
C GLU A 543 1.40 -26.22 3.31
N THR A 544 2.51 -26.40 2.58
CA THR A 544 3.83 -26.68 3.17
C THR A 544 4.64 -25.44 3.51
N ARG A 545 4.15 -24.27 3.08
CA ARG A 545 4.83 -22.99 3.27
C ARG A 545 4.98 -22.61 4.75
N VAL A 546 6.11 -21.98 5.09
CA VAL A 546 6.39 -21.44 6.42
C VAL A 546 6.77 -19.94 6.26
N PRO A 547 6.08 -19.03 6.96
CA PRO A 547 4.89 -19.24 7.78
C PRO A 547 3.68 -19.76 6.99
N LYS A 548 2.76 -20.47 7.66
CA LYS A 548 1.59 -21.08 7.04
C LYS A 548 0.67 -20.02 6.42
N LEU A 549 0.14 -20.34 5.24
CA LEU A 549 -0.92 -19.55 4.61
C LEU A 549 -2.26 -19.78 5.33
N GLU A 550 -2.98 -18.70 5.61
CA GLU A 550 -4.34 -18.74 6.16
C GLU A 550 -5.24 -17.79 5.38
N ILE A 551 -6.54 -18.08 5.31
CA ILE A 551 -7.53 -17.24 4.66
C ILE A 551 -8.60 -16.86 5.66
N GLU A 552 -8.79 -15.56 5.85
CA GLU A 552 -9.95 -14.99 6.54
C GLU A 552 -10.92 -14.43 5.48
N ARG A 553 -12.23 -14.58 5.70
CA ARG A 553 -13.27 -14.18 4.76
C ARG A 553 -14.32 -13.36 5.49
N PHE A 554 -14.77 -12.27 4.87
CA PHE A 554 -15.76 -11.34 5.41
C PHE A 554 -16.81 -11.00 4.36
N GLU A 555 -18.08 -10.92 4.76
CA GLU A 555 -19.16 -10.44 3.91
C GLU A 555 -19.43 -8.96 4.16
N LEU A 556 -19.56 -8.18 3.09
CA LEU A 556 -19.92 -6.77 3.08
C LEU A 556 -21.18 -6.59 2.24
N PRO A 557 -22.36 -6.94 2.82
CA PRO A 557 -23.59 -7.11 2.05
C PRO A 557 -24.05 -5.84 1.33
N ASN A 558 -23.91 -4.68 1.95
CA ASN A 558 -24.35 -3.42 1.34
C ASN A 558 -23.46 -2.97 0.17
N LEU A 559 -22.22 -3.48 0.10
CA LEU A 559 -21.34 -3.33 -1.05
C LEU A 559 -21.53 -4.45 -2.09
N ARG A 560 -22.37 -5.44 -1.79
CA ARG A 560 -22.47 -6.70 -2.56
C ARG A 560 -21.12 -7.35 -2.75
N GLY A 561 -20.30 -7.35 -1.68
CA GLY A 561 -18.91 -7.74 -1.69
C GLY A 561 -18.57 -8.87 -0.74
N VAL A 562 -17.53 -9.62 -1.10
CA VAL A 562 -16.86 -10.60 -0.26
C VAL A 562 -15.39 -10.24 -0.22
N HIS A 563 -14.86 -10.06 0.98
CA HIS A 563 -13.48 -9.66 1.22
C HIS A 563 -12.69 -10.82 1.80
N PHE A 564 -11.47 -11.01 1.34
CA PHE A 564 -10.52 -12.01 1.83
C PHE A 564 -9.25 -11.35 2.33
N LEU A 565 -8.70 -11.90 3.40
CA LEU A 565 -7.37 -11.61 3.87
C LEU A 565 -6.54 -12.90 3.78
N PHE A 566 -5.53 -12.87 2.92
CA PHE A 566 -4.58 -13.96 2.71
C PHE A 566 -3.35 -13.70 3.57
N ARG A 567 -3.27 -14.39 4.70
CA ARG A 567 -2.15 -14.27 5.63
C ARG A 567 -0.89 -14.86 5.02
N ASN A 568 0.21 -14.13 5.11
CA ASN A 568 1.55 -14.54 4.66
C ASN A 568 1.68 -14.82 3.15
N LEU A 569 0.74 -14.37 2.30
CA LEU A 569 0.79 -14.62 0.85
C LEU A 569 1.98 -13.89 0.19
N LEU A 570 2.34 -12.71 0.70
CA LEU A 570 3.39 -11.85 0.15
C LEU A 570 4.78 -12.12 0.78
N ASP A 571 4.99 -13.33 1.30
CA ASP A 571 6.24 -13.73 1.93
C ASP A 571 6.57 -12.82 3.14
N ARG A 572 7.65 -12.05 3.11
CA ARG A 572 8.08 -11.17 4.20
C ARG A 572 7.62 -9.71 4.02
N GLY A 573 6.81 -9.44 2.99
CA GLY A 573 6.32 -8.10 2.68
C GLY A 573 7.12 -7.37 1.61
N ALA A 574 6.63 -6.20 1.21
CA ALA A 574 7.06 -5.48 0.01
C ALA A 574 8.57 -5.17 -0.04
N GLY A 575 9.21 -4.94 1.11
CA GLY A 575 10.63 -4.56 1.17
C GLY A 575 11.62 -5.70 0.94
N SER A 576 11.21 -6.95 1.18
CA SER A 576 12.12 -8.11 1.23
C SER A 576 11.63 -9.35 0.47
N THR A 577 10.43 -9.30 -0.09
CA THR A 577 9.84 -10.46 -0.79
C THR A 577 10.64 -10.87 -2.02
N SER A 578 10.67 -12.17 -2.29
CA SER A 578 11.20 -12.76 -3.52
C SER A 578 10.16 -12.82 -4.66
N THR A 579 8.89 -12.55 -4.37
CA THR A 579 7.79 -12.64 -5.36
C THR A 579 7.77 -11.44 -6.30
N VAL A 580 7.11 -11.59 -7.45
CA VAL A 580 6.92 -10.50 -8.43
C VAL A 580 5.81 -9.56 -7.97
N ASP A 581 4.77 -10.09 -7.33
CA ASP A 581 3.65 -9.32 -6.82
C ASP A 581 3.95 -8.78 -5.40
N PHE A 582 4.93 -7.88 -5.30
CA PHE A 582 5.36 -7.34 -4.01
C PHE A 582 4.33 -6.44 -3.31
N LEU A 583 3.36 -5.91 -4.05
CA LEU A 583 2.26 -5.07 -3.55
C LEU A 583 0.91 -5.79 -3.47
N GLY A 584 0.85 -7.11 -3.73
CA GLY A 584 -0.40 -7.86 -3.69
C GLY A 584 -1.45 -7.41 -4.72
N LYS A 585 -1.09 -6.58 -5.70
CA LYS A 585 -2.05 -6.00 -6.66
C LYS A 585 -2.42 -6.96 -7.79
N ASN A 586 -1.57 -7.95 -8.06
CA ASN A 586 -1.83 -8.96 -9.10
C ASN A 586 -2.83 -10.02 -8.63
N CYS A 587 -2.94 -10.27 -7.32
CA CYS A 587 -3.75 -11.34 -6.74
C CYS A 587 -5.21 -11.29 -7.21
N ALA A 588 -5.85 -10.12 -7.15
CA ALA A 588 -7.24 -9.95 -7.60
C ALA A 588 -7.40 -10.24 -9.10
N GLU A 589 -6.51 -9.72 -9.93
CA GLU A 589 -6.57 -9.92 -11.39
C GLU A 589 -6.27 -11.37 -11.78
N TYR A 590 -5.35 -12.03 -11.07
CA TYR A 590 -5.10 -13.44 -11.22
C TYR A 590 -6.37 -14.26 -10.91
N LEU A 591 -7.02 -14.01 -9.77
CA LEU A 591 -8.23 -14.72 -9.37
C LEU A 591 -9.41 -14.42 -10.31
N ARG A 592 -9.55 -13.17 -10.80
CA ARG A 592 -10.56 -12.82 -11.81
C ARG A 592 -10.37 -13.55 -13.14
N ALA A 593 -9.14 -13.87 -13.51
CA ALA A 593 -8.84 -14.62 -14.73
C ALA A 593 -9.16 -16.12 -14.60
N ARG A 594 -9.40 -16.64 -13.39
CA ARG A 594 -9.74 -18.05 -13.17
C ARG A 594 -11.15 -18.36 -13.67
N TYR A 595 -11.30 -19.48 -14.36
CA TYR A 595 -12.58 -19.94 -14.89
C TYR A 595 -13.43 -20.59 -13.80
N VAL A 596 -14.69 -20.19 -13.74
CA VAL A 596 -15.73 -20.74 -12.87
C VAL A 596 -17.00 -21.00 -13.70
N ASP A 597 -17.98 -21.70 -13.12
CA ASP A 597 -19.29 -21.89 -13.74
C ASP A 597 -20.15 -20.64 -13.47
N VAL A 598 -20.21 -19.73 -14.45
CA VAL A 598 -20.96 -18.47 -14.37
C VAL A 598 -22.36 -18.68 -14.93
N PRO A 599 -23.44 -18.28 -14.22
CA PRO A 599 -24.80 -18.36 -14.76
C PRO A 599 -24.96 -17.57 -16.06
N VAL A 600 -25.47 -18.22 -17.11
CA VAL A 600 -25.65 -17.63 -18.46
C VAL A 600 -26.46 -16.34 -18.40
N ARG A 601 -27.49 -16.30 -17.54
CA ARG A 601 -28.30 -15.08 -17.33
C ARG A 601 -27.52 -13.89 -16.82
N PHE A 602 -26.40 -14.08 -16.10
CA PHE A 602 -25.54 -13.00 -15.65
C PHE A 602 -24.64 -12.51 -16.78
N LEU A 603 -24.06 -13.43 -17.56
CA LEU A 603 -23.26 -13.07 -18.73
C LEU A 603 -24.07 -12.32 -19.79
N ALA A 604 -25.37 -12.63 -19.93
CA ALA A 604 -26.28 -11.96 -20.86
C ALA A 604 -26.55 -10.47 -20.52
N ARG A 605 -26.25 -10.04 -19.30
CA ARG A 605 -26.40 -8.63 -18.85
C ARG A 605 -25.23 -7.73 -19.27
N GLY A 606 -24.20 -8.30 -19.83
CA GLY A 606 -22.95 -7.66 -20.23
C GLY A 606 -21.75 -8.16 -19.44
N ARG A 607 -20.60 -8.19 -20.11
CA ARG A 607 -19.29 -8.51 -19.51
C ARG A 607 -18.58 -7.20 -19.12
N LEU A 608 -17.84 -7.23 -18.01
CA LEU A 608 -17.01 -6.10 -17.54
C LEU A 608 -15.83 -5.80 -18.47
#